data_f9bc17d6b00049ca8061308ca4fb2e70
#
_entry.id   f9bc17d6b00049ca8061308ca4fb2e70
#
_cell.length_a   1.000
_cell.length_b   1.000
_cell.length_c   1.000
_cell.angle_alpha   90.00
_cell.angle_beta   90.00
_cell.angle_gamma   90.00
#
_symmetry.space_group_name_H-M   'P 1'
#
loop_
_entity.id
_entity.type
_entity.pdbx_description
1 polymer ?
#
loop_
_entity_poly.entity_id
_entity_poly.type
_entity_poly.pdbx_seq_one_letter_code
_entity_poly.pdbx_strand_id
1 'polypeptide(L)'
;MLANLAPNAAFQNPHMFEIISGLEEALCKRGYRLILRGADATSACGIAEEIISRRSADAIAVHVGVMSHPLAAVLTRLQFPHIVLGAPDFDSQVCWIDNSNTYSGTVAASFLLSRGYKRLAFIGGKSYDLGSALRLQGVKQGLSNAGEKLEDQYIWLGESTRADGFRMAESLLSQKELPDAIICANNYIALGCVDAAAKKGLRIPKDIGIMAFDNFPFSQIIEPPLTVVDINVRDMGTQAAKFLTDIMRHPNMQIQTYITTSNVIVRGSTR
;
A
#
# COMPACT_ATOMS: atom_id res chain seq x y z
N MET A 1 10.68 -16.06 -3.22
CA MET A 1 10.37 -14.73 -2.65
C MET A 1 10.69 -14.71 -1.17
N LEU A 2 11.40 -13.68 -0.72
CA LEU A 2 11.70 -13.42 0.70
C LEU A 2 10.71 -12.37 1.24
N ALA A 3 10.02 -12.68 2.32
CA ALA A 3 9.05 -11.78 2.95
C ALA A 3 8.89 -12.11 4.45
N ASN A 4 8.38 -11.18 5.22
CA ASN A 4 7.97 -11.48 6.59
C ASN A 4 6.67 -12.31 6.55
N LEU A 5 6.82 -13.59 6.87
CA LEU A 5 5.73 -14.57 6.94
C LEU A 5 5.41 -14.96 8.39
N ALA A 6 5.68 -14.06 9.36
CA ALA A 6 5.34 -14.32 10.75
C ALA A 6 3.84 -14.68 10.88
N PRO A 7 3.47 -15.56 11.83
CA PRO A 7 2.08 -15.89 12.09
C PRO A 7 1.25 -14.61 12.28
N ASN A 8 0.14 -14.50 11.59
CA ASN A 8 -0.75 -13.34 11.57
C ASN A 8 -0.32 -12.14 10.69
N ALA A 9 0.95 -11.99 10.27
CA ALA A 9 1.34 -10.86 9.44
C ALA A 9 0.97 -11.05 7.95
N ALA A 10 1.29 -12.22 7.37
CA ALA A 10 1.09 -12.46 5.94
C ALA A 10 -0.38 -12.66 5.55
N PHE A 11 -1.14 -13.40 6.38
CA PHE A 11 -2.55 -13.69 6.09
C PHE A 11 -3.51 -12.59 6.56
N GLN A 12 -3.09 -11.74 7.47
CA GLN A 12 -3.85 -10.56 7.87
C GLN A 12 -3.59 -9.34 6.98
N ASN A 13 -2.62 -9.42 6.08
CA ASN A 13 -2.31 -8.37 5.13
C ASN A 13 -2.75 -8.78 3.71
N PRO A 14 -3.97 -8.41 3.26
CA PRO A 14 -4.45 -8.70 1.92
C PRO A 14 -3.53 -8.16 0.82
N HIS A 15 -2.84 -7.05 1.08
CA HIS A 15 -1.86 -6.45 0.18
C HIS A 15 -0.75 -7.43 -0.21
N MET A 16 -0.13 -8.08 0.77
CA MET A 16 0.90 -9.09 0.52
C MET A 16 0.36 -10.27 -0.30
N PHE A 17 -0.85 -10.73 0.01
CA PHE A 17 -1.47 -11.85 -0.68
C PHE A 17 -1.75 -11.53 -2.15
N GLU A 18 -2.23 -10.32 -2.45
CA GLU A 18 -2.46 -9.87 -3.83
C GLU A 18 -1.15 -9.78 -4.63
N ILE A 19 -0.08 -9.28 -4.03
CA ILE A 19 1.25 -9.26 -4.65
C ILE A 19 1.72 -10.69 -4.97
N ILE A 20 1.66 -11.59 -3.99
CA ILE A 20 2.06 -12.99 -4.14
C ILE A 20 1.24 -13.66 -5.25
N SER A 21 -0.07 -13.43 -5.27
CA SER A 21 -0.97 -13.99 -6.27
C SER A 21 -0.65 -13.51 -7.69
N GLY A 22 -0.41 -12.21 -7.87
CA GLY A 22 -0.01 -11.65 -9.17
C GLY A 22 1.37 -12.16 -9.64
N LEU A 23 2.34 -12.24 -8.71
CA LEU A 23 3.68 -12.74 -8.98
C LEU A 23 3.65 -14.23 -9.38
N GLU A 24 2.95 -15.06 -8.60
CA GLU A 24 2.84 -16.50 -8.83
C GLU A 24 2.17 -16.81 -10.18
N GLU A 25 0.99 -16.24 -10.43
CA GLU A 25 0.26 -16.44 -11.69
C GLU A 25 1.11 -16.07 -12.90
N ALA A 26 1.80 -14.93 -12.84
CA ALA A 26 2.61 -14.45 -13.95
C ALA A 26 3.91 -15.26 -14.16
N LEU A 27 4.53 -15.78 -13.09
CA LEU A 27 5.66 -16.69 -13.15
C LEU A 27 5.23 -18.06 -13.70
N CYS A 28 4.12 -18.60 -13.21
CA CYS A 28 3.58 -19.88 -13.65
C CYS A 28 3.31 -19.90 -15.17
N LYS A 29 2.69 -18.84 -15.72
CA LYS A 29 2.47 -18.66 -17.16
C LYS A 29 3.78 -18.65 -17.99
N ARG A 30 4.93 -18.38 -17.35
CA ARG A 30 6.25 -18.35 -17.97
C ARG A 30 7.08 -19.62 -17.70
N GLY A 31 6.48 -20.62 -17.04
CA GLY A 31 7.12 -21.90 -16.72
C GLY A 31 8.00 -21.89 -15.48
N TYR A 32 7.93 -20.83 -14.66
CA TYR A 32 8.62 -20.73 -13.37
C TYR A 32 7.70 -21.08 -12.21
N ARG A 33 8.29 -21.40 -11.06
CA ARG A 33 7.59 -21.67 -9.82
C ARG A 33 7.98 -20.66 -8.75
N LEU A 34 7.04 -20.25 -7.93
CA LEU A 34 7.29 -19.36 -6.80
C LEU A 34 7.52 -20.18 -5.54
N ILE A 35 8.67 -19.98 -4.88
CA ILE A 35 8.95 -20.50 -3.55
C ILE A 35 8.90 -19.34 -2.56
N LEU A 36 8.07 -19.46 -1.52
CA LEU A 36 8.01 -18.49 -0.43
C LEU A 36 8.95 -18.91 0.70
N ARG A 37 9.79 -17.99 1.14
CA ARG A 37 10.69 -18.17 2.29
C ARG A 37 10.48 -17.05 3.30
N GLY A 38 10.11 -17.40 4.53
CA GLY A 38 10.02 -16.45 5.62
C GLY A 38 11.39 -15.88 5.98
N ALA A 39 11.45 -14.58 6.14
CA ALA A 39 12.65 -13.85 6.55
C ALA A 39 12.25 -12.57 7.32
N ASP A 40 13.17 -12.03 8.06
CA ASP A 40 13.15 -10.66 8.59
C ASP A 40 14.37 -9.88 8.08
N ALA A 41 14.49 -8.61 8.43
CA ALA A 41 15.58 -7.76 7.96
C ALA A 41 16.98 -8.25 8.38
N THR A 42 17.07 -9.05 9.44
CA THR A 42 18.35 -9.56 9.96
C THR A 42 18.75 -10.88 9.29
N SER A 43 17.80 -11.77 9.01
CA SER A 43 18.01 -13.10 8.43
C SER A 43 18.03 -13.11 6.91
N ALA A 44 17.38 -12.15 6.25
CA ALA A 44 17.20 -12.15 4.80
C ALA A 44 18.51 -12.18 4.00
N CYS A 45 19.55 -11.50 4.48
CA CYS A 45 20.87 -11.49 3.84
C CYS A 45 21.49 -12.89 3.79
N GLY A 46 21.59 -13.59 4.93
CA GLY A 46 22.14 -14.94 5.01
C GLY A 46 21.32 -15.96 4.21
N ILE A 47 19.98 -15.82 4.20
CA ILE A 47 19.11 -16.67 3.39
C ILE A 47 19.36 -16.43 1.89
N ALA A 48 19.55 -15.19 1.45
CA ALA A 48 19.87 -14.88 0.05
C ALA A 48 21.24 -15.47 -0.35
N GLU A 49 22.27 -15.35 0.48
CA GLU A 49 23.58 -15.96 0.25
C GLU A 49 23.49 -17.50 0.15
N GLU A 50 22.69 -18.13 1.01
CA GLU A 50 22.43 -19.57 0.93
C GLU A 50 21.77 -19.97 -0.39
N ILE A 51 20.72 -19.24 -0.82
CA ILE A 51 20.01 -19.49 -2.07
C ILE A 51 20.96 -19.39 -3.27
N ILE A 52 21.79 -18.34 -3.29
CA ILE A 52 22.73 -18.07 -4.38
C ILE A 52 23.84 -19.13 -4.41
N SER A 53 24.47 -19.42 -3.28
CA SER A 53 25.58 -20.38 -3.20
C SER A 53 25.14 -21.80 -3.56
N ARG A 54 23.95 -22.20 -3.14
CA ARG A 54 23.38 -23.54 -3.44
C ARG A 54 22.67 -23.61 -4.79
N ARG A 55 22.56 -22.50 -5.52
CA ARG A 55 21.79 -22.40 -6.77
C ARG A 55 20.37 -22.98 -6.64
N SER A 56 19.71 -22.70 -5.51
CA SER A 56 18.39 -23.27 -5.21
C SER A 56 17.24 -22.46 -5.78
N ALA A 57 17.52 -21.33 -6.43
CA ALA A 57 16.59 -20.53 -7.23
C ALA A 57 17.34 -19.80 -8.35
N ASP A 58 16.60 -19.39 -9.39
CA ASP A 58 17.14 -18.65 -10.55
C ASP A 58 17.10 -17.14 -10.31
N ALA A 59 16.22 -16.67 -9.45
CA ALA A 59 16.04 -15.26 -9.10
C ALA A 59 15.43 -15.09 -7.71
N ILE A 60 15.53 -13.90 -7.12
CA ILE A 60 14.94 -13.57 -5.82
C ILE A 60 14.03 -12.35 -5.94
N ALA A 61 12.75 -12.49 -5.56
CA ALA A 61 11.87 -11.38 -5.23
C ALA A 61 12.00 -11.08 -3.73
N VAL A 62 12.17 -9.84 -3.34
CA VAL A 62 12.31 -9.41 -1.94
C VAL A 62 11.22 -8.41 -1.60
N HIS A 63 10.42 -8.68 -0.58
CA HIS A 63 9.50 -7.67 -0.06
C HIS A 63 10.29 -6.60 0.72
N VAL A 64 9.98 -5.32 0.50
CA VAL A 64 10.72 -4.20 1.09
C VAL A 64 10.83 -4.26 2.61
N GLY A 65 9.84 -4.81 3.29
CA GLY A 65 9.84 -4.99 4.75
C GLY A 65 10.93 -5.92 5.30
N VAL A 66 11.65 -6.66 4.45
CA VAL A 66 12.82 -7.48 4.84
C VAL A 66 14.11 -7.01 4.15
N MET A 67 14.02 -5.90 3.42
CA MET A 67 15.17 -5.30 2.72
C MET A 67 16.11 -4.63 3.71
N SER A 68 17.42 -4.71 3.44
CA SER A 68 18.47 -4.09 4.27
C SER A 68 19.68 -3.73 3.41
N HIS A 69 20.53 -2.80 3.88
CA HIS A 69 21.77 -2.47 3.19
C HIS A 69 22.67 -3.68 2.90
N PRO A 70 22.90 -4.62 3.84
CA PRO A 70 23.69 -5.82 3.56
C PRO A 70 23.08 -6.68 2.44
N LEU A 71 21.76 -6.87 2.46
CA LEU A 71 21.08 -7.65 1.42
C LEU A 71 21.20 -6.97 0.05
N ALA A 72 20.98 -5.65 -0.03
CA ALA A 72 21.16 -4.88 -1.26
C ALA A 72 22.58 -5.03 -1.83
N ALA A 73 23.59 -4.89 -0.96
CA ALA A 73 25.01 -5.05 -1.33
C ALA A 73 25.32 -6.46 -1.87
N VAL A 74 24.78 -7.50 -1.24
CA VAL A 74 24.97 -8.89 -1.69
C VAL A 74 24.35 -9.11 -3.06
N LEU A 75 23.08 -8.73 -3.26
CA LEU A 75 22.36 -8.92 -4.52
C LEU A 75 23.04 -8.17 -5.67
N THR A 76 23.48 -6.93 -5.44
CA THR A 76 24.16 -6.09 -6.43
C THR A 76 25.56 -6.61 -6.75
N ARG A 77 26.37 -6.92 -5.71
CA ARG A 77 27.75 -7.42 -5.88
C ARG A 77 27.81 -8.74 -6.65
N LEU A 78 26.87 -9.64 -6.33
CA LEU A 78 26.81 -10.95 -6.98
C LEU A 78 26.05 -10.92 -8.30
N GLN A 79 25.51 -9.78 -8.71
CA GLN A 79 24.70 -9.60 -9.92
C GLN A 79 23.60 -10.67 -10.07
N PHE A 80 23.06 -11.12 -8.92
CA PHE A 80 22.03 -12.14 -8.92
C PHE A 80 20.69 -11.54 -9.35
N PRO A 81 19.94 -12.19 -10.27
CA PRO A 81 18.65 -11.67 -10.71
C PRO A 81 17.70 -11.42 -9.55
N HIS A 82 17.27 -10.19 -9.36
CA HIS A 82 16.40 -9.81 -8.24
C HIS A 82 15.45 -8.68 -8.58
N ILE A 83 14.38 -8.59 -7.80
CA ILE A 83 13.44 -7.46 -7.78
C ILE A 83 12.98 -7.20 -6.34
N VAL A 84 12.91 -5.94 -5.94
CA VAL A 84 12.36 -5.53 -4.65
C VAL A 84 10.91 -5.07 -4.85
N LEU A 85 10.01 -5.57 -4.02
CA LEU A 85 8.60 -5.24 -3.99
C LEU A 85 8.37 -4.18 -2.91
N GLY A 86 8.23 -2.93 -3.33
CA GLY A 86 8.30 -1.70 -2.57
C GLY A 86 9.63 -0.98 -2.77
N ALA A 87 9.61 0.34 -2.78
CA ALA A 87 10.83 1.15 -2.86
C ALA A 87 11.59 1.09 -1.52
N PRO A 88 12.90 0.76 -1.52
CA PRO A 88 13.73 0.89 -0.33
C PRO A 88 13.77 2.35 0.17
N ASP A 89 13.86 2.54 1.47
CA ASP A 89 13.97 3.85 2.13
C ASP A 89 15.42 4.35 2.22
N PHE A 90 16.32 3.71 1.47
CA PHE A 90 17.75 4.05 1.40
C PHE A 90 18.26 3.97 -0.05
N ASP A 91 19.32 4.70 -0.33
CA ASP A 91 19.98 4.68 -1.63
C ASP A 91 20.56 3.30 -1.95
N SER A 92 20.13 2.72 -3.04
CA SER A 92 20.56 1.39 -3.47
C SER A 92 20.50 1.25 -5.00
N GLN A 93 21.28 0.31 -5.53
CA GLN A 93 21.28 -0.04 -6.95
C GLN A 93 20.48 -1.32 -7.22
N VAL A 94 19.40 -1.54 -6.51
CA VAL A 94 18.51 -2.68 -6.74
C VAL A 94 17.37 -2.31 -7.69
N CYS A 95 16.90 -3.28 -8.46
CA CYS A 95 15.64 -3.13 -9.19
C CYS A 95 14.47 -3.16 -8.21
N TRP A 96 13.52 -2.26 -8.34
CA TRP A 96 12.33 -2.27 -7.48
C TRP A 96 11.06 -1.88 -8.24
N ILE A 97 9.95 -2.34 -7.70
CA ILE A 97 8.61 -1.96 -8.14
C ILE A 97 7.85 -1.46 -6.91
N ASP A 98 7.20 -0.32 -7.04
CA ASP A 98 6.37 0.24 -5.97
C ASP A 98 5.07 0.84 -6.53
N ASN A 99 4.15 1.13 -5.64
CA ASN A 99 3.04 2.02 -5.90
C ASN A 99 3.39 3.42 -5.39
N SER A 100 2.95 4.47 -6.08
CA SER A 100 3.15 5.84 -5.58
C SER A 100 2.11 6.17 -4.52
N ASN A 101 2.38 5.88 -3.24
CA ASN A 101 1.48 6.25 -2.13
C ASN A 101 1.22 7.76 -2.07
N THR A 102 2.24 8.60 -2.35
CA THR A 102 2.06 10.06 -2.41
C THR A 102 1.14 10.46 -3.56
N TYR A 103 1.33 9.90 -4.76
CA TYR A 103 0.43 10.16 -5.89
C TYR A 103 -0.99 9.68 -5.60
N SER A 104 -1.15 8.52 -4.99
CA SER A 104 -2.45 7.98 -4.58
C SER A 104 -3.18 8.91 -3.61
N GLY A 105 -2.46 9.50 -2.65
CA GLY A 105 -2.99 10.51 -1.74
C GLY A 105 -3.45 11.77 -2.48
N THR A 106 -2.67 12.25 -3.46
CA THR A 106 -3.04 13.38 -4.32
C THR A 106 -4.32 13.08 -5.12
N VAL A 107 -4.42 11.87 -5.68
CA VAL A 107 -5.62 11.40 -6.41
C VAL A 107 -6.85 11.39 -5.50
N ALA A 108 -6.73 10.90 -4.26
CA ALA A 108 -7.83 10.87 -3.30
C ALA A 108 -8.36 12.27 -3.00
N ALA A 109 -7.48 13.22 -2.67
CA ALA A 109 -7.85 14.59 -2.38
C ALA A 109 -8.51 15.28 -3.59
N SER A 110 -7.87 15.19 -4.76
CA SER A 110 -8.38 15.79 -6.00
C SER A 110 -9.75 15.23 -6.38
N PHE A 111 -9.96 13.91 -6.22
CA PHE A 111 -11.26 13.29 -6.48
C PHE A 111 -12.34 13.88 -5.55
N LEU A 112 -12.11 13.91 -4.24
CA LEU A 112 -13.11 14.42 -3.30
C LEU A 112 -13.43 15.90 -3.54
N LEU A 113 -12.42 16.73 -3.80
CA LEU A 113 -12.63 18.14 -4.18
C LEU A 113 -13.49 18.25 -5.45
N SER A 114 -13.23 17.43 -6.48
CA SER A 114 -14.02 17.42 -7.72
C SER A 114 -15.49 17.02 -7.49
N ARG A 115 -15.77 16.28 -6.40
CA ARG A 115 -17.12 15.91 -5.96
C ARG A 115 -17.78 16.95 -5.06
N GLY A 116 -17.14 18.09 -4.86
CA GLY A 116 -17.67 19.20 -4.09
C GLY A 116 -17.50 19.10 -2.58
N TYR A 117 -16.68 18.16 -2.08
CA TYR A 117 -16.25 18.13 -0.69
C TYR A 117 -15.26 19.29 -0.43
N LYS A 118 -15.32 19.88 0.74
CA LYS A 118 -14.49 21.08 1.08
C LYS A 118 -13.64 20.89 2.34
N ARG A 119 -14.20 20.26 3.37
CA ARG A 119 -13.49 20.00 4.62
C ARG A 119 -13.12 18.56 4.72
N LEU A 120 -11.93 18.22 4.27
CA LEU A 120 -11.43 16.87 4.31
C LEU A 120 -10.75 16.58 5.65
N ALA A 121 -10.93 15.37 6.15
CA ALA A 121 -10.15 14.81 7.24
C ALA A 121 -9.32 13.62 6.75
N PHE A 122 -8.23 13.33 7.45
CA PHE A 122 -7.41 12.15 7.23
C PHE A 122 -7.30 11.35 8.51
N ILE A 123 -7.61 10.06 8.44
CA ILE A 123 -7.40 9.10 9.54
C ILE A 123 -6.43 8.03 9.05
N GLY A 124 -5.28 7.92 9.72
CA GLY A 124 -4.19 7.06 9.27
C GLY A 124 -3.41 6.37 10.36
N GLY A 125 -2.41 5.61 9.91
CA GLY A 125 -1.42 4.95 10.76
C GLY A 125 -0.46 5.94 11.42
N LYS A 126 0.24 5.49 12.46
CA LYS A 126 1.30 6.24 13.12
C LYS A 126 2.47 6.52 12.16
N SER A 127 3.38 7.40 12.58
CA SER A 127 4.51 7.87 11.76
C SER A 127 5.43 6.77 11.22
N TYR A 128 5.49 5.62 11.87
CA TYR A 128 6.25 4.47 11.40
C TYR A 128 5.51 3.64 10.32
N ASP A 129 4.22 3.88 10.08
CA ASP A 129 3.49 3.35 8.93
C ASP A 129 3.80 4.24 7.72
N LEU A 130 4.89 3.89 7.01
CA LEU A 130 5.39 4.67 5.87
C LEU A 130 4.32 4.85 4.78
N GLY A 131 3.54 3.81 4.48
CA GLY A 131 2.47 3.89 3.48
C GLY A 131 1.43 4.93 3.85
N SER A 132 0.99 4.95 5.10
CA SER A 132 0.05 5.95 5.62
C SER A 132 0.64 7.37 5.60
N ALA A 133 1.90 7.51 6.02
CA ALA A 133 2.59 8.81 6.03
C ALA A 133 2.70 9.43 4.62
N LEU A 134 3.07 8.61 3.62
CA LEU A 134 3.16 9.03 2.23
C LEU A 134 1.78 9.36 1.63
N ARG A 135 0.73 8.60 1.98
CA ARG A 135 -0.67 8.91 1.59
C ARG A 135 -1.11 10.26 2.16
N LEU A 136 -0.83 10.53 3.45
CA LEU A 136 -1.10 11.83 4.07
C LEU A 136 -0.34 12.97 3.38
N GLN A 137 0.94 12.78 3.07
CA GLN A 137 1.72 13.75 2.31
C GLN A 137 1.06 14.06 0.96
N GLY A 138 0.62 13.03 0.24
CA GLY A 138 -0.08 13.18 -1.03
C GLY A 138 -1.42 13.91 -0.89
N VAL A 139 -2.20 13.63 0.17
CA VAL A 139 -3.45 14.36 0.44
C VAL A 139 -3.18 15.84 0.67
N LYS A 140 -2.17 16.18 1.48
CA LYS A 140 -1.74 17.58 1.68
C LYS A 140 -1.33 18.25 0.36
N GLN A 141 -0.59 17.54 -0.48
CA GLN A 141 -0.17 18.04 -1.80
C GLN A 141 -1.37 18.25 -2.73
N GLY A 142 -2.32 17.32 -2.78
CA GLY A 142 -3.52 17.42 -3.62
C GLY A 142 -4.40 18.59 -3.22
N LEU A 143 -4.56 18.86 -1.91
CA LEU A 143 -5.25 20.04 -1.40
C LEU A 143 -4.51 21.32 -1.76
N SER A 144 -3.20 21.37 -1.51
CA SER A 144 -2.36 22.54 -1.83
C SER A 144 -2.42 22.91 -3.32
N ASN A 145 -2.43 21.93 -4.21
CA ASN A 145 -2.57 22.14 -5.66
C ASN A 145 -3.90 22.81 -6.04
N ALA A 146 -4.94 22.67 -5.21
CA ALA A 146 -6.24 23.30 -5.37
C ALA A 146 -6.38 24.62 -4.58
N GLY A 147 -5.32 25.07 -3.91
CA GLY A 147 -5.36 26.26 -3.05
C GLY A 147 -5.99 26.02 -1.67
N GLU A 148 -6.21 24.75 -1.31
CA GLU A 148 -6.81 24.34 -0.04
C GLU A 148 -5.77 23.77 0.93
N LYS A 149 -6.13 23.58 2.19
CA LYS A 149 -5.24 23.05 3.22
C LYS A 149 -5.95 21.97 4.04
N LEU A 150 -5.21 20.92 4.40
CA LEU A 150 -5.64 19.98 5.43
C LEU A 150 -5.27 20.55 6.80
N GLU A 151 -6.26 20.95 7.57
CA GLU A 151 -6.04 21.52 8.91
C GLU A 151 -5.62 20.42 9.90
N ASP A 152 -4.73 20.75 10.83
CA ASP A 152 -4.16 19.78 11.77
C ASP A 152 -5.21 19.13 12.67
N GLN A 153 -6.30 19.84 13.00
CA GLN A 153 -7.42 19.30 13.77
C GLN A 153 -8.16 18.17 13.07
N TYR A 154 -8.03 18.03 11.74
CA TYR A 154 -8.62 16.97 10.92
C TYR A 154 -7.64 15.85 10.58
N ILE A 155 -6.45 15.82 11.20
CA ILE A 155 -5.46 14.76 11.02
C ILE A 155 -5.43 13.91 12.31
N TRP A 156 -5.78 12.63 12.15
CA TRP A 156 -5.83 11.69 13.27
C TRP A 156 -4.97 10.46 12.94
N LEU A 157 -3.99 10.17 13.80
CA LEU A 157 -3.04 9.08 13.58
C LEU A 157 -3.04 8.11 14.77
N GLY A 158 -3.16 6.82 14.46
CA GLY A 158 -3.23 5.75 15.46
C GLY A 158 -2.74 4.42 14.89
N GLU A 159 -3.16 3.30 15.45
CA GLU A 159 -2.91 2.01 14.85
C GLU A 159 -3.78 1.82 13.59
N SER A 160 -3.24 1.10 12.59
CA SER A 160 -3.91 0.84 11.32
C SER A 160 -4.99 -0.25 11.45
N THR A 161 -5.83 -0.19 12.49
CA THR A 161 -6.86 -1.17 12.84
C THR A 161 -8.28 -0.58 12.80
N ARG A 162 -9.30 -1.47 12.68
CA ARG A 162 -10.71 -1.07 12.77
C ARG A 162 -11.04 -0.40 14.11
N ALA A 163 -10.51 -0.93 15.21
CA ALA A 163 -10.77 -0.40 16.55
C ALA A 163 -10.23 1.03 16.72
N ASP A 164 -9.02 1.29 16.26
CA ASP A 164 -8.44 2.63 16.31
C ASP A 164 -9.12 3.57 15.29
N GLY A 165 -9.48 3.09 14.11
CA GLY A 165 -10.28 3.83 13.14
C GLY A 165 -11.61 4.31 13.74
N PHE A 166 -12.32 3.41 14.46
CA PHE A 166 -13.54 3.76 15.18
C PHE A 166 -13.30 4.84 16.25
N ARG A 167 -12.30 4.65 17.11
CA ARG A 167 -11.99 5.57 18.20
C ARG A 167 -11.61 6.96 17.69
N MET A 168 -10.76 7.03 16.67
CA MET A 168 -10.34 8.28 16.06
C MET A 168 -11.49 8.98 15.35
N ALA A 169 -12.32 8.25 14.60
CA ALA A 169 -13.50 8.80 13.95
C ALA A 169 -14.54 9.27 14.96
N GLU A 170 -14.78 8.54 16.05
CA GLU A 170 -15.71 8.97 17.12
C GLU A 170 -15.27 10.30 17.73
N SER A 171 -13.98 10.48 17.98
CA SER A 171 -13.40 11.73 18.46
C SER A 171 -13.52 12.87 17.44
N LEU A 172 -13.16 12.60 16.18
CA LEU A 172 -13.28 13.56 15.07
C LEU A 172 -14.73 14.03 14.90
N LEU A 173 -15.68 13.09 14.88
CA LEU A 173 -17.12 13.35 14.72
C LEU A 173 -17.80 13.92 15.99
N SER A 174 -17.05 14.15 17.06
CA SER A 174 -17.52 14.86 18.26
C SER A 174 -17.08 16.33 18.28
N GLN A 175 -16.33 16.79 17.28
CA GLN A 175 -15.91 18.17 17.14
C GLN A 175 -17.10 19.08 16.80
N LYS A 176 -16.98 20.37 17.09
CA LYS A 176 -18.01 21.37 16.79
C LYS A 176 -18.21 21.55 15.27
N GLU A 177 -17.12 21.53 14.52
CA GLU A 177 -17.13 21.60 13.05
C GLU A 177 -16.73 20.26 12.48
N LEU A 178 -17.65 19.61 11.76
CA LEU A 178 -17.42 18.30 11.18
C LEU A 178 -16.75 18.44 9.80
N PRO A 179 -15.86 17.49 9.45
CA PRO A 179 -15.46 17.32 8.07
C PRO A 179 -16.65 16.84 7.22
N ASP A 180 -16.62 17.10 5.94
CA ASP A 180 -17.64 16.59 5.00
C ASP A 180 -17.17 15.31 4.28
N ALA A 181 -15.86 14.98 4.35
CA ALA A 181 -15.36 13.65 3.99
C ALA A 181 -14.12 13.24 4.81
N ILE A 182 -13.96 11.93 5.00
CA ILE A 182 -12.82 11.31 5.66
C ILE A 182 -12.07 10.46 4.64
N ILE A 183 -10.77 10.71 4.51
CA ILE A 183 -9.82 9.85 3.80
C ILE A 183 -9.17 8.92 4.82
N CYS A 184 -9.41 7.63 4.67
CA CYS A 184 -8.88 6.59 5.56
C CYS A 184 -7.64 5.95 4.91
N ALA A 185 -6.52 5.89 5.62
CA ALA A 185 -5.26 5.37 5.07
C ALA A 185 -5.34 3.90 4.62
N ASN A 186 -6.29 3.13 5.13
CA ASN A 186 -6.56 1.75 4.69
C ASN A 186 -8.04 1.37 4.92
N ASN A 187 -8.42 0.20 4.43
CA ASN A 187 -9.77 -0.32 4.54
C ASN A 187 -10.20 -0.65 5.99
N TYR A 188 -9.28 -1.09 6.86
CA TYR A 188 -9.62 -1.41 8.26
C TYR A 188 -9.98 -0.16 9.05
N ILE A 189 -9.22 0.93 8.86
CA ILE A 189 -9.55 2.25 9.42
C ILE A 189 -10.91 2.70 8.90
N ALA A 190 -11.16 2.55 7.58
CA ALA A 190 -12.45 2.94 6.98
C ALA A 190 -13.64 2.18 7.57
N LEU A 191 -13.50 0.87 7.84
CA LEU A 191 -14.51 0.10 8.57
C LEU A 191 -14.86 0.74 9.93
N GLY A 192 -13.84 1.12 10.69
CA GLY A 192 -14.05 1.80 11.96
C GLY A 192 -14.74 3.16 11.78
N CYS A 193 -14.42 3.91 10.74
CA CYS A 193 -15.07 5.19 10.45
C CYS A 193 -16.54 5.01 10.06
N VAL A 194 -16.88 3.98 9.29
CA VAL A 194 -18.27 3.63 8.95
C VAL A 194 -19.06 3.31 10.22
N ASP A 195 -18.51 2.48 11.12
CA ASP A 195 -19.12 2.16 12.40
C ASP A 195 -19.37 3.41 13.28
N ALA A 196 -18.37 4.31 13.33
CA ALA A 196 -18.48 5.54 14.13
C ALA A 196 -19.54 6.50 13.55
N ALA A 197 -19.61 6.64 12.23
CA ALA A 197 -20.63 7.44 11.55
C ALA A 197 -22.03 6.87 11.81
N ALA A 198 -22.20 5.56 11.70
CA ALA A 198 -23.45 4.88 12.01
C ALA A 198 -23.90 5.10 13.48
N LYS A 199 -22.96 4.97 14.44
CA LYS A 199 -23.21 5.23 15.86
C LYS A 199 -23.67 6.67 16.13
N LYS A 200 -23.15 7.64 15.34
CA LYS A 200 -23.53 9.06 15.42
C LYS A 200 -24.80 9.40 14.63
N GLY A 201 -25.40 8.41 13.93
CA GLY A 201 -26.58 8.63 13.09
C GLY A 201 -26.30 9.41 11.81
N LEU A 202 -25.03 9.52 11.39
CA LEU A 202 -24.62 10.20 10.15
C LEU A 202 -24.80 9.25 8.95
N ARG A 203 -25.43 9.76 7.90
CA ARG A 203 -25.65 9.01 6.65
C ARG A 203 -24.48 9.17 5.70
N ILE A 204 -23.91 8.05 5.28
CA ILE A 204 -22.88 7.99 4.25
C ILE A 204 -23.59 7.74 2.91
N PRO A 205 -23.34 8.48 1.85
CA PRO A 205 -22.43 9.64 1.74
C PRO A 205 -23.10 11.00 1.98
N LYS A 206 -24.36 11.04 2.40
CA LYS A 206 -25.19 12.25 2.43
C LYS A 206 -24.67 13.31 3.40
N ASP A 207 -24.36 12.88 4.62
CA ASP A 207 -23.91 13.76 5.70
C ASP A 207 -22.38 13.79 5.78
N ILE A 208 -21.71 12.67 5.45
CA ILE A 208 -20.25 12.54 5.42
C ILE A 208 -19.81 11.52 4.35
N GLY A 209 -18.80 11.86 3.54
CA GLY A 209 -18.16 10.92 2.63
C GLY A 209 -17.05 10.11 3.33
N ILE A 210 -16.86 8.84 2.93
CA ILE A 210 -15.74 8.03 3.39
C ILE A 210 -15.03 7.43 2.17
N MET A 211 -13.72 7.61 2.09
CA MET A 211 -12.88 7.07 1.04
C MET A 211 -11.67 6.35 1.66
N ALA A 212 -11.25 5.26 1.06
CA ALA A 212 -10.09 4.50 1.53
C ALA A 212 -9.11 4.21 0.39
N PHE A 213 -8.01 3.55 0.73
CA PHE A 213 -7.08 2.98 -0.24
C PHE A 213 -7.24 1.47 -0.26
N ASP A 214 -6.80 0.87 -1.36
CA ASP A 214 -6.82 -0.57 -1.64
C ASP A 214 -8.23 -1.11 -1.96
N ASN A 215 -8.31 -1.84 -3.07
CA ASN A 215 -9.57 -2.40 -3.57
C ASN A 215 -9.75 -3.86 -3.11
N PHE A 216 -9.74 -4.09 -1.81
CA PHE A 216 -9.94 -5.44 -1.28
C PHE A 216 -11.40 -5.89 -1.38
N PRO A 217 -11.66 -7.21 -1.49
CA PRO A 217 -13.02 -7.74 -1.66
C PRO A 217 -14.03 -7.22 -0.63
N PHE A 218 -13.61 -7.08 0.63
CA PHE A 218 -14.52 -6.61 1.67
C PHE A 218 -14.92 -5.12 1.54
N SER A 219 -14.18 -4.31 0.80
CA SER A 219 -14.58 -2.92 0.52
C SER A 219 -15.87 -2.82 -0.30
N GLN A 220 -16.24 -3.91 -1.00
CA GLN A 220 -17.43 -4.00 -1.84
C GLN A 220 -18.66 -4.48 -1.06
N ILE A 221 -18.46 -5.19 0.06
CA ILE A 221 -19.55 -5.77 0.86
C ILE A 221 -19.87 -4.97 2.12
N ILE A 222 -19.10 -3.91 2.39
CA ILE A 222 -19.42 -2.94 3.45
C ILE A 222 -20.65 -2.13 3.02
N GLU A 223 -21.47 -1.70 3.96
CA GLU A 223 -22.64 -0.86 3.67
C GLU A 223 -22.44 0.56 4.23
N PRO A 224 -22.40 1.58 3.37
CA PRO A 224 -22.37 1.51 1.91
C PRO A 224 -21.03 1.02 1.37
N PRO A 225 -20.97 0.44 0.15
CA PRO A 225 -19.73 0.00 -0.48
C PRO A 225 -18.72 1.14 -0.60
N LEU A 226 -17.45 0.89 -0.21
CA LEU A 226 -16.43 1.93 -0.13
C LEU A 226 -15.91 2.38 -1.50
N THR A 227 -15.91 3.68 -1.73
CA THR A 227 -15.08 4.33 -2.75
C THR A 227 -13.62 4.22 -2.33
N VAL A 228 -12.75 3.76 -3.23
CA VAL A 228 -11.35 3.52 -2.92
C VAL A 228 -10.42 4.05 -4.01
N VAL A 229 -9.21 4.40 -3.62
CA VAL A 229 -8.08 4.49 -4.54
C VAL A 229 -7.49 3.10 -4.66
N ASP A 230 -7.67 2.46 -5.80
CA ASP A 230 -7.04 1.20 -6.13
C ASP A 230 -5.58 1.44 -6.55
N ILE A 231 -4.64 0.96 -5.76
CA ILE A 231 -3.20 1.08 -6.02
C ILE A 231 -2.65 -0.11 -6.83
N ASN A 232 -3.53 -1.01 -7.25
CA ASN A 232 -3.25 -2.13 -8.16
C ASN A 232 -2.08 -3.02 -7.73
N VAL A 233 -2.10 -3.46 -6.48
CA VAL A 233 -1.02 -4.29 -5.91
C VAL A 233 -0.84 -5.64 -6.59
N ARG A 234 -1.90 -6.20 -7.18
CA ARG A 234 -1.81 -7.43 -7.96
C ARG A 234 -0.95 -7.23 -9.21
N ASP A 235 -1.10 -6.08 -9.90
CA ASP A 235 -0.27 -5.74 -11.05
C ASP A 235 1.20 -5.56 -10.64
N MET A 236 1.48 -5.02 -9.46
CA MET A 236 2.83 -4.94 -8.92
C MET A 236 3.52 -6.33 -8.91
N GLY A 237 2.82 -7.38 -8.46
CA GLY A 237 3.30 -8.76 -8.54
C GLY A 237 3.49 -9.25 -9.98
N THR A 238 2.54 -8.93 -10.85
CA THR A 238 2.59 -9.31 -12.28
C THR A 238 3.78 -8.68 -13.00
N GLN A 239 4.02 -7.39 -12.79
CA GLN A 239 5.18 -6.68 -13.36
C GLN A 239 6.50 -7.20 -12.77
N ALA A 240 6.54 -7.52 -11.48
CA ALA A 240 7.72 -8.11 -10.86
C ALA A 240 8.12 -9.44 -11.53
N ALA A 241 7.14 -10.31 -11.83
CA ALA A 241 7.41 -11.54 -12.59
C ALA A 241 8.00 -11.26 -13.97
N LYS A 242 7.46 -10.27 -14.68
CA LYS A 242 7.95 -9.85 -15.97
C LYS A 242 9.40 -9.37 -15.86
N PHE A 243 9.68 -8.42 -14.97
CA PHE A 243 11.03 -7.90 -14.78
C PHE A 243 12.03 -8.99 -14.38
N LEU A 244 11.68 -9.88 -13.44
CA LEU A 244 12.56 -10.99 -13.06
C LEU A 244 12.90 -11.88 -14.26
N THR A 245 11.89 -12.25 -15.06
CA THR A 245 12.11 -13.10 -16.24
C THR A 245 12.92 -12.39 -17.33
N ASP A 246 12.76 -11.09 -17.49
CA ASP A 246 13.53 -10.29 -18.44
C ASP A 246 14.99 -10.15 -17.98
N ILE A 247 15.25 -9.88 -16.69
CA ILE A 247 16.61 -9.83 -16.13
C ILE A 247 17.34 -11.17 -16.27
N MET A 248 16.64 -12.29 -16.02
CA MET A 248 17.24 -13.63 -16.19
C MET A 248 17.64 -13.92 -17.65
N ARG A 249 16.87 -13.42 -18.62
CA ARG A 249 17.15 -13.59 -20.06
C ARG A 249 18.19 -12.61 -20.59
N HIS A 250 18.27 -11.44 -19.99
CA HIS A 250 19.13 -10.33 -20.41
C HIS A 250 19.92 -9.77 -19.21
N PRO A 251 20.97 -10.49 -18.74
CA PRO A 251 21.72 -10.12 -17.53
C PRO A 251 22.36 -8.73 -17.57
N ASN A 252 22.58 -8.17 -18.77
CA ASN A 252 23.16 -6.83 -18.98
C ASN A 252 22.10 -5.71 -19.03
N MET A 253 20.85 -6.02 -18.68
CA MET A 253 19.79 -5.04 -18.66
C MET A 253 20.07 -4.00 -17.56
N GLN A 254 19.81 -2.72 -17.85
CA GLN A 254 19.96 -1.67 -16.84
C GLN A 254 18.98 -1.87 -15.71
N ILE A 255 19.35 -1.39 -14.52
CA ILE A 255 18.49 -1.33 -13.35
C ILE A 255 17.21 -0.58 -13.72
N GLN A 256 16.07 -1.20 -13.45
CA GLN A 256 14.76 -0.61 -13.73
C GLN A 256 13.98 -0.41 -12.45
N THR A 257 13.33 0.72 -12.38
CA THR A 257 12.33 1.01 -11.36
C THR A 257 10.97 1.16 -12.06
N TYR A 258 9.92 0.69 -11.42
CA TYR A 258 8.57 0.77 -11.96
C TYR A 258 7.60 1.24 -10.88
N ILE A 259 6.69 2.13 -11.26
CA ILE A 259 5.64 2.62 -10.36
C ILE A 259 4.30 2.28 -10.99
N THR A 260 3.48 1.53 -10.25
CA THR A 260 2.10 1.23 -10.66
C THR A 260 1.22 2.48 -10.55
N THR A 261 0.27 2.62 -11.43
CA THR A 261 -0.69 3.74 -11.41
C THR A 261 -1.89 3.42 -10.52
N SER A 262 -2.41 4.47 -9.87
CA SER A 262 -3.60 4.37 -9.03
C SER A 262 -4.84 4.87 -9.75
N ASN A 263 -5.97 4.20 -9.55
CA ASN A 263 -7.27 4.57 -10.09
C ASN A 263 -8.30 4.73 -8.97
N VAL A 264 -9.29 5.62 -9.14
CA VAL A 264 -10.42 5.72 -8.21
C VAL A 264 -11.52 4.78 -8.68
N ILE A 265 -11.97 3.91 -7.78
CA ILE A 265 -13.16 3.08 -7.96
C ILE A 265 -14.27 3.70 -7.12
N VAL A 266 -15.20 4.35 -7.81
CA VAL A 266 -16.32 5.06 -7.19
C VAL A 266 -17.39 4.06 -6.78
N ARG A 267 -17.86 4.15 -5.52
CA ARG A 267 -18.94 3.34 -4.97
C ARG A 267 -19.89 4.20 -4.12
N GLY A 268 -20.66 3.57 -3.24
CA GLY A 268 -21.72 4.23 -2.47
C GLY A 268 -21.27 5.13 -1.33
N SER A 269 -20.00 5.12 -0.91
CA SER A 269 -19.52 5.87 0.26
C SER A 269 -19.09 7.32 -0.03
N THR A 270 -19.12 7.75 -1.29
CA THR A 270 -18.92 9.15 -1.71
C THR A 270 -19.98 9.59 -2.69
N ARG A 271 -20.17 10.93 -2.84
CA ARG A 271 -21.12 11.52 -3.83
C ARG A 271 -20.65 11.28 -5.25
#